data_c61aaedc487da60c27ce095570a07a4f
#
_entry.id   c61aaedc487da60c27ce095570a07a4f
#
_cell.length_a   1.000
_cell.length_b   1.000
_cell.length_c   1.000
_cell.angle_alpha   90.00
_cell.angle_beta   90.00
_cell.angle_gamma   90.00
#
_symmetry.space_group_name_H-M   'P 1'
#
loop_
_entity.id
_entity.type
_entity.pdbx_description
1 polymer ?
#
loop_
_entity_poly.entity_id
_entity_poly.type
_entity_poly.pdbx_seq_one_letter_code
_entity_poly.pdbx_strand_id
1 'polypeptide(L)'
;MAMFDFFSQFGKKQEKALEEPEIKDTSFVPPTADDAVIIQTGGVVAHDIDFGATSNETNEVELINAWRELASRPEIDYAIQEIVNEAIETDYASYPVDIEVPEELKIPKKVVDKIQEEFLECLKLLEFNRTATDKFRQWYVDGRMLIHLVLDPDDNSKGITSIRIIDPRTIRKVVETEKVKLKNGVEAEKVKDTYFVYTSSTKGKQANLLGKQTQSIKVHPDAIAYANSGVFRDKGDGSTIAISHLDKSLKVANQMKQLEDSLVIYRLARAPERRIFYVDVGNLPRTKAEQYLNSVKNNFKNKMTYDTVTGEVKDSRQTMSMLEDYWLPRRDGGRGTEVTTLPGGQNLGEMDDVDYFHKKMYQALNIPRTRLNAEGTFSMGRSGEITREEIKFTKFVNYLRNKFSMIFVQMLKTQCVAKNIITAEDFEAMAPSLTFKWQSSAYWDELMFNEMWQQRAALLQQLEQYKGQYFSKDWLMRNVLNLSQDEVDDMQKQMDKENKEDPPEDEDDEDGDDGPDFIDRNNDGIPDRQRIKTAKAALDGVNF
;
A
#
# COMPACT_ATOMS: atom_id res chain seq x y z
N MET A 1 -34.36 4.18 -15.78
CA MET A 1 -34.91 3.56 -17.01
C MET A 1 -34.31 4.11 -18.30
N ALA A 2 -33.66 5.27 -18.33
CA ALA A 2 -33.03 5.85 -19.54
C ALA A 2 -31.60 5.33 -19.83
N MET A 3 -30.95 4.62 -18.90
CA MET A 3 -29.57 4.10 -19.06
C MET A 3 -29.51 2.74 -19.78
N PHE A 4 -30.66 2.05 -19.89
CA PHE A 4 -30.75 0.71 -20.48
C PHE A 4 -30.93 0.65 -21.98
N ASP A 5 -31.32 1.76 -22.63
CA ASP A 5 -31.48 1.80 -24.10
C ASP A 5 -30.16 2.07 -24.85
N PHE A 6 -29.12 2.50 -24.17
CA PHE A 6 -27.85 2.89 -24.77
C PHE A 6 -27.10 1.71 -25.41
N PHE A 7 -27.10 0.56 -24.72
CA PHE A 7 -26.36 -0.62 -25.19
C PHE A 7 -27.03 -1.46 -26.27
N SER A 8 -28.32 -1.20 -26.58
CA SER A 8 -29.03 -1.93 -27.65
C SER A 8 -28.63 -1.52 -29.08
N GLN A 9 -27.81 -0.48 -29.22
CA GLN A 9 -27.36 0.06 -30.53
C GLN A 9 -25.95 -0.39 -30.94
N PHE A 10 -25.32 -1.32 -30.23
CA PHE A 10 -24.06 -1.88 -30.65
C PHE A 10 -24.15 -2.55 -32.02
N GLY A 11 -23.61 -1.88 -33.03
CA GLY A 11 -23.49 -2.44 -34.37
C GLY A 11 -24.09 -1.62 -35.52
N LYS A 12 -24.70 -0.47 -35.25
CA LYS A 12 -25.11 0.43 -36.33
C LYS A 12 -24.16 1.60 -36.48
N LYS A 13 -23.29 1.55 -37.51
CA LYS A 13 -22.58 2.73 -38.02
C LYS A 13 -23.59 3.81 -38.33
N GLN A 14 -23.68 4.84 -37.54
CA GLN A 14 -24.21 6.14 -37.92
C GLN A 14 -23.05 7.12 -38.00
N GLU A 15 -22.72 7.55 -39.22
CA GLU A 15 -22.05 8.83 -39.43
C GLU A 15 -23.00 9.92 -38.94
N LYS A 16 -22.86 10.29 -37.65
CA LYS A 16 -23.44 11.53 -37.14
C LYS A 16 -22.41 12.62 -37.32
N ALA A 17 -22.79 13.64 -38.06
CA ALA A 17 -22.08 14.91 -38.12
C ALA A 17 -21.69 15.36 -36.69
N LEU A 18 -20.47 15.87 -36.55
CA LEU A 18 -19.96 16.49 -35.33
C LEU A 18 -20.89 17.67 -34.93
N GLU A 19 -21.94 17.38 -34.20
CA GLU A 19 -22.63 18.39 -33.40
C GLU A 19 -21.72 18.66 -32.22
N GLU A 20 -21.28 19.90 -32.07
CA GLU A 20 -20.55 20.37 -30.89
C GLU A 20 -21.33 19.92 -29.64
N PRO A 21 -20.66 19.28 -28.65
CA PRO A 21 -21.35 18.78 -27.48
C PRO A 21 -22.01 19.94 -26.75
N GLU A 22 -23.34 19.89 -26.64
CA GLU A 22 -24.10 20.82 -25.80
C GLU A 22 -23.54 20.80 -24.38
N ILE A 23 -23.06 21.96 -23.96
CA ILE A 23 -22.41 22.13 -22.66
C ILE A 23 -23.48 22.00 -21.58
N LYS A 24 -23.50 20.87 -20.90
CA LYS A 24 -24.39 20.62 -19.74
C LYS A 24 -23.87 21.18 -18.42
N ASP A 25 -22.60 21.64 -18.34
CA ASP A 25 -22.02 22.21 -17.14
C ASP A 25 -22.36 23.70 -17.01
N THR A 26 -23.38 23.96 -16.21
CA THR A 26 -23.81 25.31 -15.82
C THR A 26 -23.34 25.69 -14.43
N SER A 27 -22.29 25.01 -13.90
CA SER A 27 -21.76 25.26 -12.55
C SER A 27 -20.92 26.54 -12.54
N PHE A 28 -21.12 27.37 -11.51
CA PHE A 28 -20.25 28.51 -11.21
C PHE A 28 -19.00 28.09 -10.41
N VAL A 29 -18.94 26.81 -9.99
CA VAL A 29 -17.77 26.24 -9.32
C VAL A 29 -16.74 25.88 -10.37
N PRO A 30 -15.49 26.34 -10.25
CA PRO A 30 -14.42 25.94 -11.17
C PRO A 30 -14.28 24.42 -11.21
N PRO A 31 -13.98 23.84 -12.39
CA PRO A 31 -13.76 22.40 -12.48
C PRO A 31 -12.59 22.00 -11.58
N THR A 32 -12.80 20.92 -10.82
CA THR A 32 -11.75 20.38 -9.95
C THR A 32 -10.61 19.84 -10.82
N ALA A 33 -9.48 20.49 -10.78
CA ALA A 33 -8.31 20.09 -11.55
C ALA A 33 -7.39 19.23 -10.66
N ASP A 34 -7.69 17.94 -10.56
CA ASP A 34 -6.88 17.00 -9.82
C ASP A 34 -5.47 16.90 -10.43
N ASP A 35 -4.45 17.29 -9.64
CA ASP A 35 -3.04 17.27 -10.02
C ASP A 35 -2.72 18.02 -11.34
N ALA A 36 -3.47 19.07 -11.64
CA ALA A 36 -3.27 19.88 -12.83
C ALA A 36 -2.98 21.34 -12.50
N VAL A 37 -2.19 21.97 -13.35
CA VAL A 37 -2.00 23.43 -13.36
C VAL A 37 -3.14 24.06 -14.16
N ILE A 38 -3.90 24.97 -13.55
CA ILE A 38 -4.99 25.69 -14.22
C ILE A 38 -4.42 26.90 -14.91
N ILE A 39 -4.67 27.05 -16.22
CA ILE A 39 -4.28 28.22 -17.02
C ILE A 39 -5.53 28.81 -17.64
N GLN A 40 -5.76 30.12 -17.41
CA GLN A 40 -6.87 30.83 -18.07
C GLN A 40 -6.47 31.22 -19.51
N THR A 41 -7.39 31.03 -20.45
CA THR A 41 -7.19 31.43 -21.85
C THR A 41 -6.94 32.94 -21.94
N GLY A 42 -5.78 33.37 -22.51
CA GLY A 42 -5.35 34.76 -22.58
C GLY A 42 -4.27 35.14 -21.57
N GLY A 43 -3.95 34.29 -20.61
CA GLY A 43 -2.74 34.37 -19.77
C GLY A 43 -1.56 33.65 -20.44
N VAL A 44 -0.39 33.84 -19.87
CA VAL A 44 0.94 33.39 -20.32
C VAL A 44 0.92 32.12 -21.20
N VAL A 45 1.50 32.23 -22.38
CA VAL A 45 1.66 31.15 -23.35
C VAL A 45 2.41 29.98 -22.67
N ALA A 46 2.03 28.75 -22.97
CA ALA A 46 2.58 27.50 -22.45
C ALA A 46 4.12 27.34 -22.53
N HIS A 47 4.83 28.33 -23.10
CA HIS A 47 6.28 28.41 -23.19
C HIS A 47 6.97 28.81 -21.88
N ASP A 48 6.25 29.45 -20.95
CA ASP A 48 6.80 29.97 -19.69
C ASP A 48 6.31 29.23 -18.44
N ILE A 49 5.87 27.97 -18.60
CA ILE A 49 5.66 27.11 -17.42
C ILE A 49 7.05 26.74 -16.88
N ASP A 50 7.62 27.64 -16.09
CA ASP A 50 8.87 27.39 -15.39
C ASP A 50 8.60 26.43 -14.23
N PHE A 51 9.09 25.20 -14.35
CA PHE A 51 8.99 24.14 -13.35
C PHE A 51 9.73 24.46 -12.03
N GLY A 52 10.28 25.68 -11.86
CA GLY A 52 11.13 25.97 -10.71
C GLY A 52 11.20 27.43 -10.25
N ALA A 53 10.45 28.38 -10.81
CA ALA A 53 10.74 29.80 -10.61
C ALA A 53 9.77 30.64 -9.78
N THR A 54 8.71 30.08 -9.20
CA THR A 54 7.83 30.88 -8.32
C THR A 54 8.20 30.70 -6.85
N SER A 55 8.66 31.76 -6.27
CA SER A 55 9.40 31.91 -5.03
C SER A 55 8.65 31.61 -3.72
N ASN A 56 7.50 30.98 -3.72
CA ASN A 56 6.79 30.58 -2.49
C ASN A 56 6.02 29.25 -2.61
N GLU A 57 6.11 28.56 -3.73
CA GLU A 57 5.43 27.30 -3.92
C GLU A 57 6.39 26.16 -3.60
N THR A 58 5.91 25.23 -2.78
CA THR A 58 6.59 23.96 -2.52
C THR A 58 6.91 23.31 -3.87
N ASN A 59 8.18 23.34 -4.26
CA ASN A 59 8.61 22.85 -5.58
C ASN A 59 8.31 21.35 -5.64
N GLU A 60 7.41 20.93 -6.52
CA GLU A 60 7.00 19.52 -6.66
C GLU A 60 8.21 18.60 -6.92
N VAL A 61 9.22 19.12 -7.65
CA VAL A 61 10.45 18.38 -7.88
C VAL A 61 11.22 18.13 -6.58
N GLU A 62 11.24 19.12 -5.68
CA GLU A 62 11.87 18.99 -4.36
C GLU A 62 11.09 18.00 -3.47
N LEU A 63 9.76 18.02 -3.51
CA LEU A 63 8.94 17.06 -2.80
C LEU A 63 9.18 15.63 -3.27
N ILE A 64 9.19 15.39 -4.59
CA ILE A 64 9.46 14.05 -5.14
C ILE A 64 10.88 13.59 -4.75
N ASN A 65 11.87 14.48 -4.80
CA ASN A 65 13.24 14.16 -4.37
C ASN A 65 13.27 13.82 -2.87
N ALA A 66 12.57 14.58 -2.03
CA ALA A 66 12.47 14.31 -0.59
C ALA A 66 11.79 12.97 -0.28
N TRP A 67 10.74 12.61 -1.02
CA TRP A 67 10.10 11.30 -0.85
C TRP A 67 11.00 10.14 -1.30
N ARG A 68 11.74 10.30 -2.40
CA ARG A 68 12.72 9.31 -2.86
C ARG A 68 13.89 9.14 -1.88
N GLU A 69 14.37 10.24 -1.29
CA GLU A 69 15.37 10.18 -0.22
C GLU A 69 14.80 9.49 1.03
N LEU A 70 13.57 9.83 1.40
CA LEU A 70 12.89 9.21 2.52
C LEU A 70 12.73 7.70 2.32
N ALA A 71 12.32 7.27 1.11
CA ALA A 71 12.14 5.86 0.75
C ALA A 71 13.44 5.04 0.76
N SER A 72 14.61 5.68 0.77
CA SER A 72 15.91 5.01 0.89
C SER A 72 16.33 4.72 2.34
N ARG A 73 15.59 5.21 3.33
CA ARG A 73 15.88 4.93 4.74
C ARG A 73 15.41 3.52 5.11
N PRO A 74 16.22 2.75 5.87
CA PRO A 74 15.93 1.34 6.14
C PRO A 74 14.54 1.08 6.72
N GLU A 75 14.11 1.87 7.69
CA GLU A 75 12.82 1.71 8.37
C GLU A 75 11.64 1.98 7.45
N ILE A 76 11.80 2.99 6.58
CA ILE A 76 10.78 3.36 5.60
C ILE A 76 10.78 2.37 4.43
N ASP A 77 11.95 1.93 3.98
CA ASP A 77 12.08 0.93 2.93
C ASP A 77 11.41 -0.39 3.33
N TYR A 78 11.67 -0.85 4.56
CA TYR A 78 10.98 -2.02 5.11
C TYR A 78 9.45 -1.85 5.12
N ALA A 79 8.98 -0.68 5.57
CA ALA A 79 7.56 -0.35 5.57
C ALA A 79 6.93 -0.35 4.17
N ILE A 80 7.65 0.18 3.18
CA ILE A 80 7.22 0.16 1.78
C ILE A 80 7.18 -1.28 1.25
N GLN A 81 8.18 -2.11 1.56
CA GLN A 81 8.22 -3.51 1.15
C GLN A 81 7.02 -4.28 1.70
N GLU A 82 6.65 -4.09 2.98
CA GLU A 82 5.46 -4.70 3.57
C GLU A 82 4.17 -4.32 2.80
N ILE A 83 4.01 -3.04 2.47
CA ILE A 83 2.85 -2.56 1.71
C ILE A 83 2.84 -3.13 0.29
N VAL A 84 3.99 -3.15 -0.38
CA VAL A 84 4.12 -3.65 -1.76
C VAL A 84 3.89 -5.15 -1.82
N ASN A 85 4.45 -5.92 -0.89
CA ASN A 85 4.26 -7.37 -0.82
C ASN A 85 2.79 -7.73 -0.58
N GLU A 86 2.09 -6.98 0.26
CA GLU A 86 0.65 -7.18 0.46
C GLU A 86 -0.16 -6.74 -0.77
N ALA A 87 0.28 -5.67 -1.47
CA ALA A 87 -0.45 -5.15 -2.63
C ALA A 87 -0.29 -6.03 -3.87
N ILE A 88 0.87 -6.63 -4.07
CA ILE A 88 1.22 -7.39 -5.27
C ILE A 88 1.66 -8.79 -4.86
N GLU A 89 0.78 -9.74 -5.04
CA GLU A 89 1.16 -11.16 -4.95
C GLU A 89 1.90 -11.54 -6.22
N THR A 90 3.14 -11.99 -6.09
CA THR A 90 3.95 -12.44 -7.22
C THR A 90 3.95 -13.95 -7.30
N ASP A 91 2.98 -14.51 -7.99
CA ASP A 91 3.09 -15.85 -8.51
C ASP A 91 3.61 -15.76 -9.95
N TYR A 92 4.87 -16.17 -10.19
CA TYR A 92 5.50 -16.06 -11.51
C TYR A 92 4.77 -16.86 -12.60
N ALA A 93 3.82 -17.69 -12.23
CA ALA A 93 3.03 -18.50 -13.16
C ALA A 93 1.83 -17.75 -13.73
N SER A 94 1.31 -16.76 -13.03
CA SER A 94 0.11 -16.00 -13.40
C SER A 94 0.32 -14.48 -13.25
N TYR A 95 -0.52 -13.68 -13.90
CA TYR A 95 -0.50 -12.23 -13.70
C TYR A 95 -1.14 -11.86 -12.36
N PRO A 96 -0.58 -10.91 -11.60
CA PRO A 96 -1.08 -10.54 -10.28
C PRO A 96 -2.42 -9.79 -10.32
N VAL A 97 -2.95 -9.49 -11.49
CA VAL A 97 -4.22 -8.76 -11.67
C VAL A 97 -4.97 -9.31 -12.87
N ASP A 98 -6.28 -9.42 -12.75
CA ASP A 98 -7.22 -9.78 -13.81
C ASP A 98 -8.34 -8.75 -13.90
N ILE A 99 -9.02 -8.67 -15.06
CA ILE A 99 -10.12 -7.74 -15.31
C ILE A 99 -11.45 -8.48 -15.29
N GLU A 100 -12.40 -7.93 -14.55
CA GLU A 100 -13.77 -8.42 -14.52
C GLU A 100 -14.71 -7.35 -15.06
N VAL A 101 -15.47 -7.73 -16.08
CA VAL A 101 -16.52 -6.90 -16.68
C VAL A 101 -17.86 -7.36 -16.10
N PRO A 102 -18.58 -6.53 -15.34
CA PRO A 102 -19.84 -6.92 -14.73
C PRO A 102 -20.90 -7.33 -15.76
N GLU A 103 -21.60 -8.42 -15.51
CA GLU A 103 -22.69 -8.91 -16.38
C GLU A 103 -23.85 -7.92 -16.52
N GLU A 104 -24.00 -7.01 -15.55
CA GLU A 104 -25.03 -5.97 -15.55
C GLU A 104 -24.96 -5.03 -16.77
N LEU A 105 -23.78 -4.88 -17.35
CA LEU A 105 -23.56 -4.03 -18.54
C LEU A 105 -24.14 -4.63 -19.83
N LYS A 106 -24.59 -5.89 -19.82
CA LYS A 106 -25.18 -6.59 -20.98
C LYS A 106 -24.35 -6.49 -22.27
N ILE A 107 -23.04 -6.45 -22.15
CA ILE A 107 -22.11 -6.43 -23.27
C ILE A 107 -22.06 -7.82 -23.89
N PRO A 108 -22.00 -7.97 -25.23
CA PRO A 108 -21.86 -9.27 -25.87
C PRO A 108 -20.59 -9.99 -25.39
N LYS A 109 -20.68 -11.27 -25.01
CA LYS A 109 -19.54 -12.08 -24.52
C LYS A 109 -18.30 -11.97 -25.41
N LYS A 110 -18.48 -11.96 -26.73
CA LYS A 110 -17.37 -11.80 -27.68
C LYS A 110 -16.59 -10.49 -27.52
N VAL A 111 -17.23 -9.42 -27.04
CA VAL A 111 -16.56 -8.13 -26.79
C VAL A 111 -15.85 -8.19 -25.45
N VAL A 112 -16.47 -8.81 -24.45
CA VAL A 112 -15.84 -9.05 -23.13
C VAL A 112 -14.58 -9.88 -23.27
N ASP A 113 -14.65 -11.01 -24.00
CA ASP A 113 -13.50 -11.89 -24.25
C ASP A 113 -12.34 -11.11 -24.92
N LYS A 114 -12.67 -10.25 -25.90
CA LYS A 114 -11.66 -9.40 -26.56
C LYS A 114 -11.05 -8.37 -25.61
N ILE A 115 -11.87 -7.75 -24.73
CA ILE A 115 -11.36 -6.81 -23.73
C ILE A 115 -10.37 -7.50 -22.80
N GLN A 116 -10.66 -8.72 -22.37
CA GLN A 116 -9.78 -9.51 -21.54
C GLN A 116 -8.48 -9.89 -22.28
N GLU A 117 -8.58 -10.29 -23.54
CA GLU A 117 -7.38 -10.56 -24.37
C GLU A 117 -6.50 -9.30 -24.52
N GLU A 118 -7.09 -8.14 -24.80
CA GLU A 118 -6.35 -6.89 -24.93
C GLU A 118 -5.77 -6.41 -23.58
N PHE A 119 -6.45 -6.70 -22.49
CA PHE A 119 -5.89 -6.44 -21.16
C PHE A 119 -4.63 -7.26 -20.90
N LEU A 120 -4.66 -8.55 -21.25
CA LEU A 120 -3.48 -9.40 -21.16
C LEU A 120 -2.32 -8.90 -22.04
N GLU A 121 -2.62 -8.38 -23.25
CA GLU A 121 -1.60 -7.72 -24.08
C GLU A 121 -1.02 -6.47 -23.40
N CYS A 122 -1.84 -5.64 -22.76
CA CYS A 122 -1.36 -4.50 -21.97
C CYS A 122 -0.45 -4.94 -20.81
N LEU A 123 -0.79 -6.01 -20.11
CA LEU A 123 0.05 -6.55 -19.04
C LEU A 123 1.37 -7.11 -19.56
N LYS A 124 1.38 -7.74 -20.74
CA LYS A 124 2.61 -8.20 -21.40
C LYS A 124 3.51 -7.04 -21.80
N LEU A 125 2.95 -5.97 -22.39
CA LEU A 125 3.70 -4.76 -22.73
C LEU A 125 4.34 -4.11 -21.49
N LEU A 126 3.65 -4.16 -20.36
CA LEU A 126 4.17 -3.70 -19.08
C LEU A 126 5.23 -4.64 -18.49
N GLU A 127 5.40 -5.85 -19.00
CA GLU A 127 6.13 -6.94 -18.33
C GLU A 127 5.66 -7.10 -16.87
N PHE A 128 4.34 -6.95 -16.64
CA PHE A 128 3.80 -6.75 -15.31
C PHE A 128 4.04 -7.94 -14.38
N ASN A 129 4.16 -9.14 -14.92
CA ASN A 129 4.50 -10.33 -14.13
C ASN A 129 5.86 -10.24 -13.41
N ARG A 130 6.82 -9.50 -14.00
CA ARG A 130 8.17 -9.37 -13.43
C ARG A 130 8.41 -8.04 -12.72
N THR A 131 7.73 -7.00 -13.14
CA THR A 131 8.03 -5.62 -12.73
C THR A 131 6.88 -4.96 -11.95
N ALA A 132 5.85 -5.73 -11.58
CA ALA A 132 4.68 -5.21 -10.87
C ALA A 132 5.07 -4.55 -9.54
N THR A 133 5.89 -5.23 -8.74
CA THR A 133 6.41 -4.74 -7.46
C THR A 133 7.18 -3.44 -7.61
N ASP A 134 8.09 -3.38 -8.58
CA ASP A 134 8.91 -2.19 -8.83
C ASP A 134 8.07 -1.00 -9.29
N LYS A 135 7.11 -1.23 -10.20
CA LYS A 135 6.21 -0.20 -10.69
C LYS A 135 5.27 0.31 -9.61
N PHE A 136 4.70 -0.61 -8.82
CA PHE A 136 3.85 -0.23 -7.70
C PHE A 136 4.63 0.54 -6.64
N ARG A 137 5.85 0.11 -6.31
CA ARG A 137 6.77 0.82 -5.41
C ARG A 137 7.07 2.23 -5.92
N GLN A 138 7.41 2.36 -7.21
CA GLN A 138 7.69 3.67 -7.81
C GLN A 138 6.49 4.60 -7.74
N TRP A 139 5.29 4.10 -8.08
CA TRP A 139 4.05 4.85 -7.98
C TRP A 139 3.75 5.28 -6.53
N TYR A 140 3.95 4.38 -5.57
CA TYR A 140 3.72 4.65 -4.15
C TYR A 140 4.66 5.74 -3.61
N VAL A 141 5.94 5.68 -3.98
CA VAL A 141 6.96 6.64 -3.55
C VAL A 141 6.77 8.01 -4.21
N ASP A 142 6.55 8.04 -5.52
CA ASP A 142 6.44 9.30 -6.27
C ASP A 142 5.04 9.94 -6.14
N GLY A 143 4.04 9.19 -5.63
CA GLY A 143 2.65 9.62 -5.51
C GLY A 143 1.91 9.70 -6.84
N ARG A 144 2.59 9.40 -7.95
CA ARG A 144 2.04 9.38 -9.31
C ARG A 144 2.89 8.55 -10.25
N MET A 145 2.27 8.00 -11.28
CA MET A 145 2.94 7.29 -12.35
C MET A 145 2.38 7.74 -13.70
N LEU A 146 3.27 7.97 -14.65
CA LEU A 146 2.93 8.37 -16.02
C LEU A 146 3.66 7.44 -16.99
N ILE A 147 2.89 6.89 -17.91
CA ILE A 147 3.37 5.96 -18.93
C ILE A 147 2.97 6.51 -20.29
N HIS A 148 3.95 6.77 -21.16
CA HIS A 148 3.72 7.15 -22.55
C HIS A 148 3.38 5.90 -23.36
N LEU A 149 2.24 5.94 -24.01
CA LEU A 149 1.72 4.90 -24.87
C LEU A 149 2.13 5.23 -26.31
N VAL A 150 2.98 4.41 -26.91
CA VAL A 150 3.47 4.63 -28.26
C VAL A 150 2.65 3.78 -29.23
N LEU A 151 1.95 4.46 -30.12
CA LEU A 151 1.21 3.85 -31.24
C LEU A 151 2.09 3.86 -32.49
N ASP A 152 1.82 2.96 -33.44
CA ASP A 152 2.45 2.97 -34.75
C ASP A 152 1.89 4.15 -35.58
N PRO A 153 2.71 5.10 -36.03
CA PRO A 153 2.22 6.25 -36.80
C PRO A 153 1.60 5.88 -38.14
N ASP A 154 1.99 4.74 -38.70
CA ASP A 154 1.51 4.29 -40.02
C ASP A 154 0.24 3.41 -39.91
N ASP A 155 0.04 2.73 -38.78
CA ASP A 155 -1.08 1.80 -38.59
C ASP A 155 -1.53 1.77 -37.12
N ASN A 156 -2.46 2.65 -36.79
CA ASN A 156 -3.03 2.71 -35.44
C ASN A 156 -3.81 1.43 -35.05
N SER A 157 -4.23 0.62 -36.02
CA SER A 157 -5.03 -0.60 -35.76
C SER A 157 -4.22 -1.70 -35.05
N LYS A 158 -2.90 -1.59 -35.02
CA LYS A 158 -2.03 -2.50 -34.23
C LYS A 158 -2.15 -2.28 -32.73
N GLY A 159 -2.71 -1.14 -32.29
CA GLY A 159 -2.76 -0.76 -30.88
C GLY A 159 -1.42 -0.23 -30.37
N ILE A 160 -1.22 -0.38 -29.05
CA ILE A 160 0.02 0.07 -28.38
C ILE A 160 1.17 -0.86 -28.77
N THR A 161 2.22 -0.30 -29.37
CA THR A 161 3.39 -1.06 -29.81
C THR A 161 4.49 -1.09 -28.76
N SER A 162 4.64 -0.01 -27.99
CA SER A 162 5.61 0.07 -26.89
C SER A 162 5.16 1.07 -25.84
N ILE A 163 5.76 0.97 -24.67
CA ILE A 163 5.48 1.88 -23.54
C ILE A 163 6.79 2.50 -23.02
N ARG A 164 6.70 3.70 -22.47
CA ARG A 164 7.83 4.36 -21.80
C ARG A 164 7.35 5.01 -20.50
N ILE A 165 8.00 4.66 -19.40
CA ILE A 165 7.74 5.31 -18.11
C ILE A 165 8.38 6.69 -18.14
N ILE A 166 7.61 7.71 -17.76
CA ILE A 166 8.06 9.11 -17.70
C ILE A 166 8.38 9.46 -16.26
N ASP A 167 9.50 10.15 -16.03
CA ASP A 167 9.80 10.69 -14.70
C ASP A 167 8.79 11.80 -14.35
N PRO A 168 8.04 11.68 -13.24
CA PRO A 168 7.04 12.67 -12.84
C PRO A 168 7.59 14.09 -12.67
N ARG A 169 8.92 14.25 -12.50
CA ARG A 169 9.58 15.56 -12.40
C ARG A 169 9.65 16.32 -13.72
N THR A 170 9.45 15.63 -14.85
CA THR A 170 9.62 16.21 -16.20
C THR A 170 8.31 16.51 -16.90
N ILE A 171 7.18 16.15 -16.33
CA ILE A 171 5.88 16.27 -16.97
C ILE A 171 4.84 16.89 -16.01
N ARG A 172 3.91 17.68 -16.56
CA ARG A 172 2.81 18.31 -15.84
C ARG A 172 1.52 18.17 -16.61
N LYS A 173 0.43 17.92 -15.90
CA LYS A 173 -0.92 18.01 -16.43
C LYS A 173 -1.38 19.47 -16.39
N VAL A 174 -1.95 19.95 -17.49
CA VAL A 174 -2.42 21.31 -17.65
C VAL A 174 -3.89 21.27 -18.06
N VAL A 175 -4.70 22.03 -17.36
CA VAL A 175 -6.11 22.28 -17.71
C VAL A 175 -6.26 23.74 -18.12
N GLU A 176 -6.62 23.98 -19.36
CA GLU A 176 -6.91 25.30 -19.88
C GLU A 176 -8.38 25.62 -19.63
N THR A 177 -8.64 26.71 -18.90
CA THR A 177 -10.01 27.18 -18.61
C THR A 177 -10.33 28.46 -19.36
N GLU A 178 -11.59 28.60 -19.77
CA GLU A 178 -12.12 29.80 -20.41
C GLU A 178 -13.29 30.34 -19.58
N LYS A 179 -13.34 31.66 -19.40
CA LYS A 179 -14.48 32.32 -18.74
C LYS A 179 -15.62 32.49 -19.71
N VAL A 180 -16.74 31.83 -19.43
CA VAL A 180 -17.98 31.91 -20.21
C VAL A 180 -19.03 32.60 -19.37
N LYS A 181 -19.69 33.61 -19.98
CA LYS A 181 -20.84 34.29 -19.35
C LYS A 181 -22.08 33.43 -19.53
N LEU A 182 -22.63 32.96 -18.43
CA LEU A 182 -23.89 32.22 -18.41
C LEU A 182 -25.06 33.17 -18.76
N LYS A 183 -26.17 32.62 -19.26
CA LYS A 183 -27.40 33.37 -19.57
C LYS A 183 -27.92 34.19 -18.39
N ASN A 184 -27.54 33.86 -17.16
CA ASN A 184 -27.91 34.55 -15.93
C ASN A 184 -26.93 35.69 -15.54
N GLY A 185 -25.97 36.04 -16.40
CA GLY A 185 -24.97 37.10 -16.14
C GLY A 185 -23.82 36.69 -15.22
N VAL A 186 -23.83 35.47 -14.71
CA VAL A 186 -22.75 34.92 -13.86
C VAL A 186 -21.60 34.45 -14.76
N GLU A 187 -20.37 34.78 -14.40
CA GLU A 187 -19.16 34.23 -15.05
C GLU A 187 -18.86 32.87 -14.48
N ALA A 188 -18.79 31.85 -15.33
CA ALA A 188 -18.38 30.50 -15.00
C ALA A 188 -17.09 30.14 -15.74
N GLU A 189 -16.24 29.34 -15.10
CA GLU A 189 -15.05 28.80 -15.74
C GLU A 189 -15.36 27.44 -16.36
N LYS A 190 -15.08 27.29 -17.64
CA LYS A 190 -15.25 26.06 -18.40
C LYS A 190 -13.88 25.50 -18.78
N VAL A 191 -13.70 24.18 -18.69
CA VAL A 191 -12.52 23.51 -19.26
C VAL A 191 -12.60 23.61 -20.79
N LYS A 192 -11.57 24.20 -21.37
CA LYS A 192 -11.41 24.31 -22.83
C LYS A 192 -10.60 23.12 -23.37
N ASP A 193 -9.47 22.82 -22.74
CA ASP A 193 -8.58 21.75 -23.17
C ASP A 193 -7.81 21.18 -21.96
N THR A 194 -7.49 19.90 -22.02
CA THR A 194 -6.65 19.23 -21.05
C THR A 194 -5.50 18.55 -21.77
N TYR A 195 -4.29 18.79 -21.36
CA TYR A 195 -3.10 18.23 -22.00
C TYR A 195 -1.95 18.08 -21.02
N PHE A 196 -0.94 17.32 -21.40
CA PHE A 196 0.30 17.22 -20.64
C PHE A 196 1.41 18.05 -21.33
N VAL A 197 2.26 18.65 -20.51
CA VAL A 197 3.45 19.37 -20.96
C VAL A 197 4.67 18.61 -20.49
N TYR A 198 5.43 18.07 -21.44
CA TYR A 198 6.69 17.39 -21.17
C TYR A 198 7.84 18.35 -21.40
N THR A 199 8.73 18.47 -20.42
CA THR A 199 9.90 19.34 -20.46
C THR A 199 11.17 18.50 -20.41
N SER A 200 11.91 18.46 -21.52
CA SER A 200 13.20 17.78 -21.58
C SER A 200 14.28 18.64 -20.94
N SER A 201 14.80 18.21 -19.77
CA SER A 201 16.02 18.84 -19.24
C SER A 201 17.22 18.24 -19.95
N THR A 202 17.67 18.90 -21.00
CA THR A 202 18.92 18.52 -21.67
C THR A 202 20.09 18.80 -20.72
N LYS A 203 20.56 17.80 -19.99
CA LYS A 203 21.80 17.81 -19.21
C LYS A 203 22.99 17.76 -20.19
N GLY A 204 23.24 18.84 -20.96
CA GLY A 204 24.43 18.97 -21.78
C GLY A 204 25.29 20.11 -21.23
N LYS A 205 26.59 19.89 -21.12
CA LYS A 205 27.60 20.89 -20.72
C LYS A 205 27.62 22.16 -21.61
N GLN A 206 26.83 22.19 -22.68
CA GLN A 206 26.69 23.34 -23.62
C GLN A 206 25.52 24.29 -23.25
N ALA A 207 24.64 23.92 -22.29
CA ALA A 207 23.50 24.75 -21.92
C ALA A 207 23.88 26.04 -21.14
N ASN A 208 25.13 26.20 -20.74
CA ASN A 208 25.57 27.34 -19.94
C ASN A 208 26.01 28.57 -20.76
N LEU A 209 26.11 28.47 -22.10
CA LEU A 209 26.58 29.60 -22.93
C LEU A 209 25.49 30.29 -23.77
N LEU A 210 24.35 29.64 -23.99
CA LEU A 210 23.21 30.21 -24.71
C LEU A 210 21.97 29.85 -23.92
N GLY A 211 21.27 30.81 -23.35
CA GLY A 211 20.12 30.70 -22.46
C GLY A 211 19.33 29.39 -22.60
N LYS A 212 18.97 28.79 -21.48
CA LYS A 212 18.19 27.56 -21.38
C LYS A 212 16.98 27.61 -22.32
N GLN A 213 17.06 27.09 -23.52
CA GLN A 213 15.88 26.75 -24.30
C GLN A 213 15.37 25.41 -23.77
N THR A 214 14.45 25.47 -22.83
CA THR A 214 13.66 24.34 -22.37
C THR A 214 12.69 24.03 -23.49
N GLN A 215 12.88 22.93 -24.23
CA GLN A 215 11.86 22.48 -25.18
C GLN A 215 10.73 21.81 -24.41
N SER A 216 9.59 22.48 -24.38
CA SER A 216 8.35 21.90 -23.85
C SER A 216 7.52 21.33 -25.02
N ILE A 217 7.04 20.11 -24.85
CA ILE A 217 6.22 19.40 -25.83
C ILE A 217 4.83 19.21 -25.24
N LYS A 218 3.81 19.68 -25.98
CA LYS A 218 2.40 19.40 -25.63
C LYS A 218 2.05 17.97 -26.06
N VAL A 219 1.53 17.17 -25.13
CA VAL A 219 1.17 15.76 -25.35
C VAL A 219 -0.33 15.58 -25.07
N HIS A 220 -1.01 14.87 -25.95
CA HIS A 220 -2.44 14.59 -25.79
C HIS A 220 -2.69 13.62 -24.60
N PRO A 221 -3.80 13.76 -23.85
CA PRO A 221 -4.09 12.91 -22.70
C PRO A 221 -4.16 11.42 -23.03
N ASP A 222 -4.72 11.04 -24.17
CA ASP A 222 -4.85 9.64 -24.58
C ASP A 222 -3.51 8.96 -24.89
N ALA A 223 -2.44 9.74 -25.07
CA ALA A 223 -1.08 9.21 -25.25
C ALA A 223 -0.38 8.88 -23.93
N ILE A 224 -1.00 9.21 -22.79
CA ILE A 224 -0.40 9.01 -21.46
C ILE A 224 -1.36 8.27 -20.54
N ALA A 225 -0.93 7.11 -20.07
CA ALA A 225 -1.61 6.46 -18.96
C ALA A 225 -1.10 7.08 -17.64
N TYR A 226 -2.02 7.62 -16.86
CA TYR A 226 -1.74 8.36 -15.63
C TYR A 226 -2.51 7.80 -14.45
N ALA A 227 -1.81 7.55 -13.34
CA ALA A 227 -2.42 7.28 -12.05
C ALA A 227 -1.75 8.12 -10.97
N ASN A 228 -2.58 8.69 -10.09
CA ASN A 228 -2.14 9.42 -8.91
C ASN A 228 -2.48 8.65 -7.62
N SER A 229 -1.92 9.10 -6.50
CA SER A 229 -2.13 8.50 -5.17
C SER A 229 -3.55 8.67 -4.63
N GLY A 230 -4.34 9.59 -5.19
CA GLY A 230 -5.64 10.01 -4.65
C GLY A 230 -5.53 10.90 -3.41
N VAL A 231 -4.33 11.32 -3.01
CA VAL A 231 -4.10 12.27 -1.92
C VAL A 231 -3.61 13.57 -2.51
N PHE A 232 -4.30 14.65 -2.21
CA PHE A 232 -4.03 15.97 -2.80
C PHE A 232 -3.68 16.99 -1.73
N ARG A 233 -2.81 17.93 -2.09
CA ARG A 233 -2.49 19.13 -1.30
C ARG A 233 -2.92 20.35 -2.09
N ASP A 234 -3.67 21.23 -1.46
CA ASP A 234 -4.05 22.52 -2.02
C ASP A 234 -2.83 23.47 -2.04
N LYS A 235 -2.62 24.16 -3.15
CA LYS A 235 -1.58 25.19 -3.31
C LYS A 235 -2.06 26.58 -2.87
N GLY A 236 -3.35 26.76 -2.60
CA GLY A 236 -3.94 28.03 -2.23
C GLY A 236 -4.33 28.93 -3.41
N ASP A 237 -4.01 28.52 -4.64
CA ASP A 237 -4.43 29.18 -5.89
C ASP A 237 -5.64 28.48 -6.55
N GLY A 238 -6.25 27.53 -5.86
CA GLY A 238 -7.33 26.67 -6.36
C GLY A 238 -6.85 25.45 -7.14
N SER A 239 -5.54 25.31 -7.38
CA SER A 239 -4.95 24.10 -7.94
C SER A 239 -4.53 23.14 -6.84
N THR A 240 -4.57 21.84 -7.14
CA THR A 240 -4.15 20.78 -6.23
C THR A 240 -3.00 19.99 -6.83
N ILE A 241 -2.12 19.48 -5.98
CA ILE A 241 -1.04 18.57 -6.39
C ILE A 241 -1.22 17.21 -5.73
N ALA A 242 -1.02 16.15 -6.50
CA ALA A 242 -0.96 14.81 -5.95
C ALA A 242 0.32 14.66 -5.11
N ILE A 243 0.16 14.15 -3.88
CA ILE A 243 1.28 13.92 -2.97
C ILE A 243 1.45 12.42 -2.72
N SER A 244 2.67 12.02 -2.38
CA SER A 244 2.96 10.65 -1.98
C SER A 244 2.29 10.30 -0.66
N HIS A 245 1.94 9.02 -0.48
CA HIS A 245 1.52 8.50 0.82
C HIS A 245 2.60 8.63 1.89
N LEU A 246 3.88 8.74 1.49
CA LEU A 246 5.03 8.97 2.36
C LEU A 246 5.08 10.38 2.95
N ASP A 247 4.37 11.35 2.38
CA ASP A 247 4.43 12.75 2.82
C ASP A 247 4.09 12.92 4.30
N LYS A 248 3.11 12.16 4.80
CA LYS A 248 2.69 12.17 6.20
C LYS A 248 3.80 11.73 7.17
N SER A 249 4.70 10.87 6.72
CA SER A 249 5.80 10.34 7.53
C SER A 249 7.06 11.21 7.47
N LEU A 250 7.18 12.11 6.50
CA LEU A 250 8.39 12.91 6.26
C LEU A 250 8.86 13.68 7.51
N LYS A 251 7.94 14.39 8.17
CA LYS A 251 8.27 15.15 9.38
C LYS A 251 8.70 14.23 10.53
N VAL A 252 7.96 13.15 10.74
CA VAL A 252 8.21 12.20 11.83
C VAL A 252 9.55 11.49 11.63
N ALA A 253 9.84 11.04 10.41
CA ALA A 253 11.10 10.39 10.06
C ALA A 253 12.32 11.31 10.22
N ASN A 254 12.18 12.60 9.88
CA ASN A 254 13.24 13.57 10.12
C ASN A 254 13.47 13.83 11.60
N GLN A 255 12.41 13.89 12.41
CA GLN A 255 12.51 14.03 13.87
C GLN A 255 13.15 12.78 14.50
N MET A 256 12.77 11.58 14.05
CA MET A 256 13.36 10.32 14.51
C MET A 256 14.86 10.29 14.23
N LYS A 257 15.29 10.59 13.01
CA LYS A 257 16.71 10.66 12.67
C LYS A 257 17.50 11.61 13.58
N GLN A 258 16.93 12.81 13.84
CA GLN A 258 17.58 13.77 14.75
C GLN A 258 17.70 13.25 16.18
N LEU A 259 16.70 12.49 16.66
CA LEU A 259 16.73 11.87 17.98
C LEU A 259 17.78 10.77 18.05
N GLU A 260 17.84 9.90 17.05
CA GLU A 260 18.83 8.83 16.96
C GLU A 260 20.25 9.38 16.92
N ASP A 261 20.53 10.37 16.06
CA ASP A 261 21.81 11.04 15.98
C ASP A 261 22.18 11.69 17.34
N SER A 262 21.22 12.37 17.97
CA SER A 262 21.42 13.01 19.28
C SER A 262 21.67 12.01 20.39
N LEU A 263 20.98 10.86 20.36
CA LEU A 263 21.15 9.77 21.33
C LEU A 263 22.53 9.15 21.20
N VAL A 264 22.98 8.89 19.97
CA VAL A 264 24.32 8.37 19.71
C VAL A 264 25.40 9.34 20.21
N ILE A 265 25.27 10.63 19.87
CA ILE A 265 26.20 11.68 20.34
C ILE A 265 26.18 11.78 21.86
N TYR A 266 24.98 11.75 22.49
CA TYR A 266 24.84 11.81 23.94
C TYR A 266 25.51 10.61 24.62
N ARG A 267 25.29 9.40 24.12
CA ARG A 267 25.90 8.18 24.63
C ARG A 267 27.43 8.18 24.49
N LEU A 268 27.92 8.56 23.30
CA LEU A 268 29.37 8.66 23.06
C LEU A 268 30.04 9.74 23.93
N ALA A 269 29.36 10.88 24.12
CA ALA A 269 29.93 11.99 24.89
C ALA A 269 29.79 11.83 26.41
N ARG A 270 28.75 11.14 26.89
CA ARG A 270 28.40 11.09 28.31
C ARG A 270 28.51 9.71 28.98
N ALA A 271 28.51 8.62 28.20
CA ALA A 271 28.67 7.28 28.76
C ALA A 271 30.04 7.08 29.47
N PRO A 272 31.15 7.58 28.92
CA PRO A 272 32.42 7.44 29.62
C PRO A 272 32.44 8.32 30.88
N GLU A 273 32.93 7.76 31.96
CA GLU A 273 33.27 8.54 33.16
C GLU A 273 34.35 9.56 32.79
N ARG A 274 34.14 10.83 33.13
CA ARG A 274 35.09 11.88 32.87
C ARG A 274 36.00 12.02 34.10
N ARG A 275 37.29 12.07 33.89
CA ARG A 275 38.26 12.27 34.96
C ARG A 275 38.69 13.72 35.01
N ILE A 276 38.69 14.31 36.21
CA ILE A 276 39.24 15.63 36.48
C ILE A 276 40.59 15.43 37.17
N PHE A 277 41.63 15.88 36.52
CA PHE A 277 42.98 15.88 37.08
C PHE A 277 43.26 17.27 37.66
N TYR A 278 43.28 17.38 38.97
CA TYR A 278 43.77 18.57 39.66
C TYR A 278 45.29 18.46 39.76
N VAL A 279 45.99 19.21 38.91
CA VAL A 279 47.45 19.20 38.87
C VAL A 279 47.98 20.28 39.82
N ASP A 280 48.74 19.90 40.82
CA ASP A 280 49.40 20.84 41.69
C ASP A 280 50.55 21.53 40.93
N VAL A 281 50.41 22.85 40.79
CA VAL A 281 51.40 23.70 40.10
C VAL A 281 52.25 24.48 41.12
N GLY A 282 52.05 24.24 42.44
CA GLY A 282 52.79 24.89 43.49
C GLY A 282 52.86 26.40 43.34
N ASN A 283 54.01 27.01 43.66
CA ASN A 283 54.27 28.43 43.55
C ASN A 283 54.80 28.90 42.21
N LEU A 284 54.55 28.15 41.13
CA LEU A 284 54.98 28.55 39.78
C LEU A 284 54.28 29.85 39.34
N PRO A 285 55.00 30.78 38.65
CA PRO A 285 54.34 31.90 37.97
C PRO A 285 53.27 31.44 37.00
N ARG A 286 52.20 32.21 36.86
CA ARG A 286 51.02 31.82 36.06
C ARG A 286 51.38 31.31 34.68
N THR A 287 52.26 31.95 33.96
CA THR A 287 52.70 31.56 32.62
C THR A 287 53.44 30.24 32.58
N LYS A 288 54.29 29.94 33.57
CA LYS A 288 54.96 28.64 33.68
C LYS A 288 54.03 27.52 34.14
N ALA A 289 53.06 27.86 35.00
CA ALA A 289 52.02 26.90 35.40
C ALA A 289 51.13 26.49 34.23
N GLU A 290 50.73 27.46 33.39
CA GLU A 290 49.96 27.19 32.15
C GLU A 290 50.78 26.37 31.13
N GLN A 291 52.07 26.66 30.97
CA GLN A 291 52.96 25.87 30.08
C GLN A 291 53.13 24.44 30.59
N TYR A 292 53.33 24.25 31.89
CA TYR A 292 53.42 22.93 32.50
C TYR A 292 52.13 22.14 32.31
N LEU A 293 50.97 22.76 32.57
CA LEU A 293 49.67 22.15 32.37
C LEU A 293 49.43 21.78 30.91
N ASN A 294 49.77 22.63 29.96
CA ASN A 294 49.65 22.36 28.55
C ASN A 294 50.60 21.24 28.10
N SER A 295 51.77 21.15 28.63
CA SER A 295 52.70 20.05 28.37
C SER A 295 52.13 18.71 28.84
N VAL A 296 51.61 18.66 30.07
CA VAL A 296 50.95 17.48 30.62
C VAL A 296 49.71 17.11 29.80
N LYS A 297 48.88 18.10 29.48
CA LYS A 297 47.66 17.90 28.65
C LYS A 297 47.99 17.32 27.27
N ASN A 298 49.03 17.82 26.61
CA ASN A 298 49.40 17.38 25.27
C ASN A 298 49.96 15.95 25.25
N ASN A 299 50.58 15.50 26.34
CA ASN A 299 51.09 14.15 26.47
C ASN A 299 49.98 13.09 26.65
N PHE A 300 48.80 13.50 27.15
CA PHE A 300 47.69 12.61 27.47
C PHE A 300 46.40 12.89 26.70
N LYS A 301 46.39 13.81 25.71
CA LYS A 301 45.20 14.19 24.96
C LYS A 301 44.88 13.18 23.85
N ASN A 302 43.82 12.43 24.06
CA ASN A 302 43.24 11.56 23.03
C ASN A 302 42.03 12.27 22.42
N LYS A 303 41.91 12.26 21.07
CA LYS A 303 40.80 12.86 20.35
C LYS A 303 40.12 11.76 19.53
N MET A 304 38.85 11.53 19.82
CA MET A 304 37.95 10.73 18.99
C MET A 304 37.11 11.61 18.08
N THR A 305 36.93 11.18 16.88
CA THR A 305 36.04 11.87 15.91
C THR A 305 35.01 10.87 15.41
N TYR A 306 33.74 11.21 15.57
CA TYR A 306 32.63 10.44 15.01
C TYR A 306 32.27 11.00 13.64
N ASP A 307 32.23 10.12 12.63
CA ASP A 307 31.81 10.45 11.29
C ASP A 307 30.30 10.16 11.14
N THR A 308 29.51 11.23 11.04
CA THR A 308 28.04 11.14 10.96
C THR A 308 27.53 10.59 9.63
N VAL A 309 28.40 10.49 8.61
CA VAL A 309 28.02 9.97 7.28
C VAL A 309 28.20 8.47 7.19
N THR A 310 29.29 7.95 7.76
CA THR A 310 29.61 6.51 7.72
C THR A 310 29.23 5.76 9.01
N GLY A 311 28.94 6.48 10.10
CA GLY A 311 28.69 5.87 11.42
C GLY A 311 29.95 5.32 12.09
N GLU A 312 31.13 5.54 11.51
CA GLU A 312 32.38 5.04 12.08
C GLU A 312 32.98 6.01 13.09
N VAL A 313 33.52 5.44 14.15
CA VAL A 313 34.35 6.16 15.13
C VAL A 313 35.79 6.09 14.67
N LYS A 314 36.35 7.20 14.20
CA LYS A 314 37.76 7.29 13.81
C LYS A 314 38.61 7.79 14.97
N ASP A 315 39.50 6.95 15.45
CA ASP A 315 40.56 7.35 16.41
C ASP A 315 41.81 7.75 15.63
N SER A 316 42.30 8.97 15.87
CA SER A 316 43.51 9.48 15.21
C SER A 316 44.80 8.94 15.85
N ARG A 317 44.72 8.10 16.88
CA ARG A 317 45.87 7.49 17.56
C ARG A 317 45.58 6.05 17.95
N GLN A 318 46.64 5.23 17.97
CA GLN A 318 46.62 3.78 18.23
C GLN A 318 46.22 3.37 19.66
N THR A 319 45.78 4.27 20.51
CA THR A 319 45.37 3.98 21.90
C THR A 319 43.89 4.35 22.07
N MET A 320 43.06 3.33 22.29
CA MET A 320 41.66 3.45 22.68
C MET A 320 41.51 4.12 24.04
N SER A 321 41.29 5.42 24.10
CA SER A 321 40.82 6.09 25.30
C SER A 321 39.55 6.90 24.96
N MET A 322 38.41 6.40 25.39
CA MET A 322 37.10 7.04 25.27
C MET A 322 36.86 8.15 26.30
N LEU A 323 37.89 8.59 27.00
CA LEU A 323 37.77 9.44 28.18
C LEU A 323 38.16 10.89 27.85
N GLU A 324 37.26 11.83 28.01
CA GLU A 324 37.58 13.26 28.09
C GLU A 324 38.11 13.58 29.49
N ASP A 325 39.41 13.85 29.59
CA ASP A 325 40.05 14.21 30.81
C ASP A 325 40.15 15.74 30.96
N TYR A 326 39.75 16.27 32.11
CA TYR A 326 39.86 17.68 32.44
C TYR A 326 41.06 17.94 33.30
N TRP A 327 41.93 18.86 32.90
CA TRP A 327 43.16 19.22 33.57
C TRP A 327 43.02 20.59 34.17
N LEU A 328 42.93 20.68 35.51
CA LEU A 328 42.74 21.93 36.23
C LEU A 328 43.94 22.23 37.11
N PRO A 329 44.56 23.44 37.04
CA PRO A 329 45.64 23.81 37.90
C PRO A 329 45.15 24.13 39.32
N ARG A 330 45.80 23.56 40.31
CA ARG A 330 45.53 23.84 41.74
C ARG A 330 46.71 24.52 42.37
N ARG A 331 46.46 25.51 43.21
CA ARG A 331 47.49 26.32 43.87
C ARG A 331 47.53 26.17 45.39
N ASP A 332 46.79 25.29 45.98
CA ASP A 332 46.71 25.18 47.42
C ASP A 332 47.66 24.10 47.95
N GLY A 333 48.64 24.55 48.72
CA GLY A 333 49.78 23.80 49.19
C GLY A 333 49.48 22.72 50.23
N GLY A 334 48.52 21.86 50.00
CA GLY A 334 48.23 20.84 51.01
C GLY A 334 47.81 19.45 50.50
N ARG A 335 47.41 19.34 49.30
CA ARG A 335 47.02 18.04 48.70
C ARG A 335 47.62 17.96 47.32
N GLY A 336 48.46 17.00 47.08
CA GLY A 336 49.07 16.75 45.77
C GLY A 336 48.05 16.60 44.62
N THR A 337 48.51 16.17 43.49
CA THR A 337 47.65 15.90 42.31
C THR A 337 46.53 14.94 42.71
N GLU A 338 45.27 15.37 42.54
CA GLU A 338 44.06 14.59 42.86
C GLU A 338 43.30 14.27 41.58
N VAL A 339 42.81 13.07 41.46
CA VAL A 339 41.96 12.63 40.34
C VAL A 339 40.55 12.40 40.86
N THR A 340 39.60 13.17 40.37
CA THR A 340 38.19 13.00 40.72
C THR A 340 37.44 12.55 39.48
N THR A 341 36.58 11.55 39.59
CA THR A 341 35.73 11.09 38.51
C THR A 341 34.38 11.80 38.57
N LEU A 342 33.95 12.37 37.43
CA LEU A 342 32.56 12.80 37.25
C LEU A 342 31.78 11.54 36.85
N PRO A 343 30.69 11.24 37.57
CA PRO A 343 29.84 10.12 37.19
C PRO A 343 29.34 10.26 35.76
N GLY A 344 29.29 9.17 35.06
CA GLY A 344 28.68 9.09 33.71
C GLY A 344 27.22 9.52 33.73
N GLY A 345 26.65 9.74 32.57
CA GLY A 345 25.23 10.09 32.46
C GLY A 345 24.34 8.98 33.02
N GLN A 346 23.38 9.33 33.84
CA GLN A 346 22.31 8.43 34.26
C GLN A 346 21.30 8.30 33.10
N ASN A 347 20.54 7.18 33.04
CA ASN A 347 19.49 6.91 32.04
C ASN A 347 20.00 6.71 30.60
N LEU A 348 21.16 6.13 30.42
CA LEU A 348 21.69 5.79 29.08
C LEU A 348 20.94 4.65 28.39
N GLY A 349 20.07 3.93 29.11
CA GLY A 349 19.26 2.82 28.59
C GLY A 349 17.86 3.20 28.11
N GLU A 350 17.40 4.42 28.39
CA GLU A 350 16.05 4.85 28.00
C GLU A 350 15.96 5.03 26.49
N MET A 351 14.98 4.34 25.88
CA MET A 351 14.69 4.35 24.44
C MET A 351 13.24 4.77 24.15
N ASP A 352 12.46 5.11 25.17
CA ASP A 352 11.02 5.34 25.08
C ASP A 352 10.66 6.43 24.06
N ASP A 353 11.47 7.47 23.95
CA ASP A 353 11.27 8.55 22.99
C ASP A 353 11.49 8.06 21.55
N VAL A 354 12.52 7.25 21.31
CA VAL A 354 12.80 6.67 19.98
C VAL A 354 11.68 5.71 19.60
N ASP A 355 11.26 4.85 20.53
CA ASP A 355 10.16 3.92 20.33
C ASP A 355 8.83 4.63 20.05
N TYR A 356 8.58 5.77 20.70
CA TYR A 356 7.41 6.60 20.43
C TYR A 356 7.39 7.10 18.99
N PHE A 357 8.51 7.68 18.50
CA PHE A 357 8.60 8.18 17.13
C PHE A 357 8.58 7.06 16.10
N HIS A 358 9.19 5.93 16.39
CA HIS A 358 9.15 4.73 15.57
C HIS A 358 7.70 4.24 15.39
N LYS A 359 6.95 4.07 16.48
CA LYS A 359 5.53 3.71 16.43
C LYS A 359 4.69 4.73 15.66
N LYS A 360 4.95 6.03 15.85
CA LYS A 360 4.25 7.11 15.16
C LYS A 360 4.53 7.13 13.66
N MET A 361 5.76 6.80 13.25
CA MET A 361 6.16 6.71 11.85
C MET A 361 5.39 5.60 11.13
N TYR A 362 5.34 4.38 11.68
CA TYR A 362 4.59 3.28 11.10
C TYR A 362 3.08 3.52 11.11
N GLN A 363 2.57 4.18 12.13
CA GLN A 363 1.18 4.62 12.16
C GLN A 363 0.86 5.62 11.04
N ALA A 364 1.79 6.52 10.70
CA ALA A 364 1.64 7.46 9.58
C ALA A 364 1.61 6.73 8.22
N LEU A 365 2.27 5.56 8.12
CA LEU A 365 2.29 4.70 6.94
C LEU A 365 1.14 3.67 6.92
N ASN A 366 0.24 3.69 7.91
CA ASN A 366 -0.87 2.75 8.08
C ASN A 366 -0.46 1.28 8.28
N ILE A 367 0.76 1.01 8.74
CA ILE A 367 1.22 -0.35 9.01
C ILE A 367 0.75 -0.81 10.40
N PRO A 368 0.19 -2.02 10.53
CA PRO A 368 -0.20 -2.61 11.80
C PRO A 368 1.00 -2.77 12.73
N ARG A 369 0.81 -2.42 14.00
CA ARG A 369 1.88 -2.57 15.01
C ARG A 369 2.27 -4.03 15.22
N THR A 370 1.35 -4.94 15.00
CA THR A 370 1.56 -6.38 15.13
C THR A 370 2.61 -6.92 14.16
N ARG A 371 2.75 -6.33 12.98
CA ARG A 371 3.77 -6.71 12.00
C ARG A 371 5.18 -6.24 12.36
N LEU A 372 5.30 -5.31 13.31
CA LEU A 372 6.59 -4.75 13.73
C LEU A 372 7.21 -5.47 14.92
N ASN A 373 6.37 -6.05 15.78
CA ASN A 373 6.81 -6.71 16.99
C ASN A 373 6.93 -8.22 16.76
N ALA A 374 8.04 -8.66 16.22
CA ALA A 374 8.39 -10.09 16.11
C ALA A 374 8.48 -10.80 17.48
N GLU A 375 8.63 -10.04 18.58
CA GLU A 375 8.72 -10.56 19.95
C GLU A 375 7.36 -10.75 20.63
N GLY A 376 6.26 -10.38 19.97
CA GLY A 376 4.91 -10.57 20.51
C GLY A 376 4.56 -12.04 20.56
N THR A 377 4.77 -12.68 21.70
CA THR A 377 4.27 -14.02 22.02
C THR A 377 2.84 -14.14 21.55
N PHE A 378 2.58 -15.13 20.74
CA PHE A 378 1.24 -15.50 20.24
C PHE A 378 0.35 -15.76 21.48
N SER A 379 -0.37 -14.75 21.90
CA SER A 379 -1.30 -14.83 23.01
C SER A 379 -2.71 -14.97 22.43
N MET A 380 -3.33 -16.10 22.68
CA MET A 380 -4.67 -16.49 22.22
C MET A 380 -5.77 -15.45 22.55
N GLY A 381 -5.51 -14.51 23.47
CA GLY A 381 -6.45 -13.43 23.82
C GLY A 381 -6.37 -12.18 22.94
N ARG A 382 -5.36 -12.05 22.06
CA ARG A 382 -5.15 -10.89 21.18
C ARG A 382 -5.62 -11.08 19.73
N SER A 383 -6.10 -12.27 19.38
CA SER A 383 -6.53 -12.58 18.00
C SER A 383 -7.54 -11.56 17.45
N GLY A 384 -8.50 -11.12 18.25
CA GLY A 384 -9.50 -10.14 17.82
C GLY A 384 -8.95 -8.74 17.56
N GLU A 385 -7.89 -8.31 18.26
CA GLU A 385 -7.25 -7.01 18.05
C GLU A 385 -6.33 -7.05 16.82
N ILE A 386 -5.58 -8.12 16.66
CA ILE A 386 -4.75 -8.38 15.46
C ILE A 386 -5.63 -8.38 14.22
N THR A 387 -6.73 -9.12 14.23
CA THR A 387 -7.68 -9.19 13.11
C THR A 387 -8.23 -7.81 12.75
N ARG A 388 -8.53 -6.95 13.73
CA ARG A 388 -9.05 -5.60 13.48
C ARG A 388 -8.02 -4.68 12.82
N GLU A 389 -6.76 -4.75 13.20
CA GLU A 389 -5.68 -3.96 12.58
C GLU A 389 -5.40 -4.45 11.15
N GLU A 390 -5.37 -5.77 10.93
CA GLU A 390 -5.19 -6.37 9.61
C GLU A 390 -6.34 -6.01 8.65
N ILE A 391 -7.59 -6.02 9.11
CA ILE A 391 -8.73 -5.59 8.28
C ILE A 391 -8.57 -4.12 7.83
N LYS A 392 -8.08 -3.24 8.68
CA LYS A 392 -7.82 -1.84 8.30
C LYS A 392 -6.71 -1.74 7.27
N PHE A 393 -5.66 -2.54 7.45
CA PHE A 393 -4.53 -2.58 6.54
C PHE A 393 -4.94 -3.11 5.16
N THR A 394 -5.69 -4.22 5.11
CA THR A 394 -6.25 -4.76 3.86
C THR A 394 -7.13 -3.74 3.13
N LYS A 395 -8.00 -3.01 3.85
CA LYS A 395 -8.79 -1.93 3.25
C LYS A 395 -7.92 -0.81 2.68
N PHE A 396 -6.84 -0.46 3.34
CA PHE A 396 -5.89 0.51 2.85
C PHE A 396 -5.18 0.01 1.59
N VAL A 397 -4.70 -1.23 1.59
CA VAL A 397 -4.06 -1.85 0.42
C VAL A 397 -5.02 -1.94 -0.76
N ASN A 398 -6.28 -2.34 -0.55
CA ASN A 398 -7.29 -2.37 -1.60
C ASN A 398 -7.60 -0.97 -2.17
N TYR A 399 -7.57 0.07 -1.34
CA TYR A 399 -7.64 1.45 -1.81
C TYR A 399 -6.46 1.80 -2.73
N LEU A 400 -5.24 1.41 -2.35
CA LEU A 400 -4.03 1.62 -3.17
C LEU A 400 -4.12 0.86 -4.50
N ARG A 401 -4.52 -0.41 -4.48
CA ARG A 401 -4.75 -1.24 -5.66
C ARG A 401 -5.72 -0.57 -6.63
N ASN A 402 -6.84 -0.06 -6.13
CA ASN A 402 -7.85 0.62 -6.95
C ASN A 402 -7.30 1.92 -7.57
N LYS A 403 -6.53 2.72 -6.82
CA LYS A 403 -5.91 3.93 -7.38
C LYS A 403 -4.85 3.62 -8.44
N PHE A 404 -4.04 2.60 -8.22
CA PHE A 404 -3.05 2.15 -9.19
C PHE A 404 -3.69 1.59 -10.46
N SER A 405 -4.82 0.91 -10.35
CA SER A 405 -5.55 0.32 -11.49
C SER A 405 -6.01 1.34 -12.52
N MET A 406 -6.02 2.64 -12.19
CA MET A 406 -6.33 3.69 -13.16
C MET A 406 -5.36 3.71 -14.36
N ILE A 407 -4.13 3.23 -14.19
CA ILE A 407 -3.18 3.04 -15.30
C ILE A 407 -3.75 2.05 -16.32
N PHE A 408 -4.27 0.93 -15.83
CA PHE A 408 -4.83 -0.12 -16.69
C PHE A 408 -6.05 0.36 -17.43
N VAL A 409 -6.93 1.13 -16.78
CA VAL A 409 -8.11 1.70 -17.42
C VAL A 409 -7.73 2.55 -18.62
N GLN A 410 -6.74 3.43 -18.46
CA GLN A 410 -6.32 4.32 -19.55
C GLN A 410 -5.57 3.59 -20.66
N MET A 411 -4.70 2.63 -20.31
CA MET A 411 -4.03 1.78 -21.30
C MET A 411 -5.04 0.98 -22.12
N LEU A 412 -6.01 0.36 -21.43
CA LEU A 412 -7.06 -0.43 -22.07
C LEU A 412 -7.96 0.42 -22.96
N LYS A 413 -8.31 1.65 -22.53
CA LYS A 413 -9.03 2.64 -23.34
C LYS A 413 -8.31 2.85 -24.67
N THR A 414 -7.04 3.25 -24.62
CA THR A 414 -6.25 3.52 -25.81
C THR A 414 -6.10 2.30 -26.70
N GLN A 415 -5.88 1.12 -26.11
CA GLN A 415 -5.75 -0.14 -26.84
C GLN A 415 -7.04 -0.54 -27.56
N CYS A 416 -8.17 -0.55 -26.86
CA CYS A 416 -9.46 -0.96 -27.42
C CYS A 416 -9.98 0.02 -28.48
N VAL A 417 -9.75 1.32 -28.28
CA VAL A 417 -10.13 2.35 -29.25
C VAL A 417 -9.27 2.29 -30.51
N ALA A 418 -7.95 2.13 -30.36
CA ALA A 418 -7.02 2.00 -31.50
C ALA A 418 -7.35 0.77 -32.37
N LYS A 419 -7.69 -0.36 -31.75
CA LYS A 419 -8.08 -1.60 -32.46
C LYS A 419 -9.55 -1.60 -32.92
N ASN A 420 -10.29 -0.52 -32.74
CA ASN A 420 -11.72 -0.41 -33.09
C ASN A 420 -12.61 -1.50 -32.48
N ILE A 421 -12.33 -1.93 -31.26
CA ILE A 421 -13.13 -2.91 -30.51
C ILE A 421 -14.34 -2.20 -29.90
N ILE A 422 -14.09 -1.00 -29.32
CA ILE A 422 -15.11 -0.17 -28.65
C ILE A 422 -14.85 1.29 -29.04
N THR A 423 -15.90 2.12 -29.06
CA THR A 423 -15.75 3.57 -29.23
C THR A 423 -15.23 4.21 -27.94
N ALA A 424 -14.63 5.40 -28.04
CA ALA A 424 -14.14 6.11 -26.86
C ALA A 424 -15.28 6.47 -25.89
N GLU A 425 -16.45 6.87 -26.42
CA GLU A 425 -17.63 7.22 -25.62
C GLU A 425 -18.19 6.02 -24.86
N ASP A 426 -18.30 4.86 -25.54
CA ASP A 426 -18.79 3.62 -24.93
C ASP A 426 -17.83 3.11 -23.84
N PHE A 427 -16.51 3.25 -24.08
CA PHE A 427 -15.52 2.89 -23.09
C PHE A 427 -15.60 3.78 -21.84
N GLU A 428 -15.75 5.10 -22.00
CA GLU A 428 -15.89 6.03 -20.88
C GLU A 428 -17.14 5.75 -20.05
N ALA A 429 -18.23 5.34 -20.69
CA ALA A 429 -19.45 4.92 -20.00
C ALA A 429 -19.26 3.61 -19.21
N MET A 430 -18.42 2.69 -19.71
CA MET A 430 -18.12 1.40 -19.09
C MET A 430 -17.05 1.51 -18.00
N ALA A 431 -16.07 2.39 -18.16
CA ALA A 431 -14.88 2.47 -17.31
C ALA A 431 -15.17 2.52 -15.79
N PRO A 432 -16.20 3.24 -15.29
CA PRO A 432 -16.52 3.25 -13.86
C PRO A 432 -16.97 1.90 -13.30
N SER A 433 -17.45 1.01 -14.16
CA SER A 433 -17.98 -0.30 -13.77
C SER A 433 -16.94 -1.44 -13.88
N LEU A 434 -15.77 -1.15 -14.47
CA LEU A 434 -14.69 -2.13 -14.57
C LEU A 434 -14.10 -2.42 -13.20
N THR A 435 -13.98 -3.68 -12.87
CA THR A 435 -13.35 -4.15 -11.63
C THR A 435 -12.06 -4.90 -11.93
N PHE A 436 -11.04 -4.64 -11.14
CA PHE A 436 -9.75 -5.34 -11.23
C PHE A 436 -9.61 -6.27 -10.04
N LYS A 437 -9.55 -7.57 -10.32
CA LYS A 437 -9.28 -8.59 -9.31
C LYS A 437 -7.78 -8.75 -9.15
N TRP A 438 -7.29 -8.34 -7.99
CA TRP A 438 -5.90 -8.56 -7.60
C TRP A 438 -5.79 -9.92 -6.92
N GLN A 439 -4.76 -10.66 -7.25
CA GLN A 439 -4.47 -11.90 -6.52
C GLN A 439 -4.17 -11.55 -5.07
N SER A 440 -4.69 -12.34 -4.17
CA SER A 440 -4.37 -12.33 -2.76
C SER A 440 -3.64 -13.61 -2.41
N SER A 441 -2.90 -13.62 -1.30
CA SER A 441 -2.21 -14.82 -0.86
C SER A 441 -3.23 -15.92 -0.59
N ALA A 442 -3.33 -16.87 -1.51
CA ALA A 442 -4.28 -17.98 -1.44
C ALA A 442 -4.17 -18.73 -0.09
N TYR A 443 -2.95 -18.87 0.41
CA TYR A 443 -2.69 -19.54 1.69
C TYR A 443 -3.28 -18.78 2.90
N TRP A 444 -3.13 -17.44 2.92
CA TRP A 444 -3.68 -16.63 4.02
C TRP A 444 -5.20 -16.58 3.98
N ASP A 445 -5.77 -16.40 2.81
CA ASP A 445 -7.23 -16.40 2.62
C ASP A 445 -7.83 -17.76 2.99
N GLU A 446 -7.17 -18.86 2.61
CA GLU A 446 -7.59 -20.20 2.99
C GLU A 446 -7.51 -20.44 4.51
N LEU A 447 -6.45 -19.96 5.15
CA LEU A 447 -6.28 -20.08 6.60
C LEU A 447 -7.34 -19.29 7.35
N MET A 448 -7.60 -18.04 6.95
CA MET A 448 -8.65 -17.20 7.51
C MET A 448 -10.05 -17.77 7.25
N PHE A 449 -10.27 -18.32 6.06
CA PHE A 449 -11.50 -19.00 5.71
C PHE A 449 -11.74 -20.23 6.59
N ASN A 450 -10.72 -21.06 6.77
CA ASN A 450 -10.80 -22.24 7.64
C ASN A 450 -11.04 -21.88 9.09
N GLU A 451 -10.37 -20.84 9.63
CA GLU A 451 -10.60 -20.38 11.00
C GLU A 451 -12.02 -19.83 11.17
N MET A 452 -12.50 -19.06 10.22
CA MET A 452 -13.87 -18.54 10.24
C MET A 452 -14.91 -19.67 10.20
N TRP A 453 -14.69 -20.68 9.35
CA TRP A 453 -15.57 -21.85 9.27
C TRP A 453 -15.55 -22.69 10.54
N GLN A 454 -14.39 -22.89 11.18
CA GLN A 454 -14.30 -23.57 12.46
C GLN A 454 -15.10 -22.83 13.53
N GLN A 455 -15.00 -21.49 13.61
CA GLN A 455 -15.76 -20.70 14.56
C GLN A 455 -17.27 -20.79 14.30
N ARG A 456 -17.69 -20.74 13.03
CA ARG A 456 -19.10 -20.88 12.63
C ARG A 456 -19.64 -22.29 12.94
N ALA A 457 -18.85 -23.33 12.66
CA ALA A 457 -19.22 -24.70 12.95
C ALA A 457 -19.35 -24.94 14.46
N ALA A 458 -18.44 -24.41 15.27
CA ALA A 458 -18.52 -24.49 16.72
C ALA A 458 -19.77 -23.77 17.26
N LEU A 459 -20.10 -22.59 16.72
CA LEU A 459 -21.31 -21.86 17.07
C LEU A 459 -22.58 -22.62 16.65
N LEU A 460 -22.56 -23.21 15.45
CA LEU A 460 -23.67 -24.02 14.95
C LEU A 460 -23.93 -25.21 15.88
N GLN A 461 -22.87 -25.93 16.28
CA GLN A 461 -22.97 -27.06 17.21
C GLN A 461 -23.56 -26.65 18.56
N GLN A 462 -23.20 -25.47 19.09
CA GLN A 462 -23.79 -24.94 20.31
C GLN A 462 -25.28 -24.58 20.18
N LEU A 463 -25.70 -24.10 19.00
CA LEU A 463 -27.07 -23.67 18.74
C LEU A 463 -27.98 -24.81 18.27
N GLU A 464 -27.41 -25.95 17.85
CA GLU A 464 -28.17 -27.10 17.35
C GLU A 464 -29.16 -27.66 18.39
N GLN A 465 -28.78 -27.67 19.66
CA GLN A 465 -29.68 -28.07 20.78
C GLN A 465 -30.92 -27.20 20.92
N TYR A 466 -30.92 -25.98 20.37
CA TYR A 466 -32.03 -25.02 20.42
C TYR A 466 -32.83 -24.97 19.10
N LYS A 467 -32.47 -25.81 18.10
CA LYS A 467 -33.17 -25.96 16.84
C LYS A 467 -34.58 -26.46 17.06
N GLY A 468 -35.56 -25.77 16.48
CA GLY A 468 -36.98 -26.11 16.65
C GLY A 468 -37.64 -25.51 17.89
N GLN A 469 -36.89 -25.07 18.90
CA GLN A 469 -37.44 -24.35 20.07
C GLN A 469 -37.34 -22.82 19.90
N TYR A 470 -36.17 -22.31 19.48
CA TYR A 470 -35.92 -20.89 19.37
C TYR A 470 -35.49 -20.46 17.97
N PHE A 471 -34.84 -21.35 17.18
CA PHE A 471 -34.30 -21.06 15.86
C PHE A 471 -34.78 -22.05 14.82
N SER A 472 -35.10 -21.55 13.60
CA SER A 472 -35.35 -22.41 12.43
C SER A 472 -34.03 -22.82 11.76
N LYS A 473 -34.05 -23.95 11.02
CA LYS A 473 -32.91 -24.41 10.22
C LYS A 473 -32.44 -23.33 9.21
N ASP A 474 -33.40 -22.71 8.53
CA ASP A 474 -33.11 -21.64 7.55
C ASP A 474 -32.49 -20.40 8.20
N TRP A 475 -32.93 -20.06 9.40
CA TRP A 475 -32.35 -18.92 10.12
C TRP A 475 -30.88 -19.20 10.51
N LEU A 476 -30.59 -20.43 10.98
CA LEU A 476 -29.23 -20.86 11.32
C LEU A 476 -28.31 -20.84 10.08
N MET A 477 -28.78 -21.35 8.93
CA MET A 477 -28.00 -21.34 7.68
C MET A 477 -27.70 -19.90 7.23
N ARG A 478 -28.67 -18.99 7.31
CA ARG A 478 -28.47 -17.61 6.87
C ARG A 478 -27.65 -16.78 7.84
N ASN A 479 -27.87 -16.88 9.13
CA ASN A 479 -27.27 -15.98 10.11
C ASN A 479 -26.00 -16.53 10.78
N VAL A 480 -25.85 -17.84 10.89
CA VAL A 480 -24.65 -18.47 11.46
C VAL A 480 -23.66 -18.83 10.37
N LEU A 481 -24.11 -19.53 9.33
CA LEU A 481 -23.25 -19.90 8.21
C LEU A 481 -23.08 -18.75 7.20
N ASN A 482 -23.94 -17.72 7.27
CA ASN A 482 -23.94 -16.54 6.39
C ASN A 482 -24.09 -16.90 4.90
N LEU A 483 -24.98 -17.87 4.62
CA LEU A 483 -25.31 -18.29 3.26
C LEU A 483 -26.41 -17.39 2.68
N SER A 484 -26.33 -17.10 1.40
CA SER A 484 -27.39 -16.43 0.65
C SER A 484 -28.61 -17.34 0.47
N GLN A 485 -29.78 -16.78 0.14
CA GLN A 485 -30.98 -17.58 -0.09
C GLN A 485 -30.80 -18.58 -1.23
N ASP A 486 -30.13 -18.15 -2.31
CA ASP A 486 -29.89 -18.99 -3.49
C ASP A 486 -28.96 -20.16 -3.15
N GLU A 487 -27.91 -19.91 -2.34
CA GLU A 487 -27.01 -20.97 -1.85
C GLU A 487 -27.71 -21.96 -0.92
N VAL A 488 -28.60 -21.47 -0.05
CA VAL A 488 -29.42 -22.36 0.82
C VAL A 488 -30.32 -23.25 -0.02
N ASP A 489 -31.00 -22.69 -1.05
CA ASP A 489 -31.88 -23.44 -1.94
C ASP A 489 -31.10 -24.48 -2.79
N ASP A 490 -29.90 -24.14 -3.23
CA ASP A 490 -29.05 -25.06 -3.99
C ASP A 490 -28.47 -26.16 -3.11
N MET A 491 -28.02 -25.87 -1.90
CA MET A 491 -27.61 -26.89 -0.91
C MET A 491 -28.76 -27.83 -0.58
N GLN A 492 -29.97 -27.29 -0.41
CA GLN A 492 -31.15 -28.12 -0.14
C GLN A 492 -31.42 -29.09 -1.31
N LYS A 493 -31.33 -28.64 -2.55
CA LYS A 493 -31.47 -29.49 -3.74
C LYS A 493 -30.37 -30.56 -3.81
N GLN A 494 -29.14 -30.24 -3.44
CA GLN A 494 -28.04 -31.21 -3.41
C GLN A 494 -28.27 -32.26 -2.32
N MET A 495 -28.62 -31.86 -1.10
CA MET A 495 -28.97 -32.76 -0.01
C MET A 495 -30.16 -33.67 -0.36
N ASP A 496 -31.19 -33.14 -1.04
CA ASP A 496 -32.33 -33.94 -1.49
C ASP A 496 -31.96 -34.95 -2.58
N LYS A 497 -30.93 -34.68 -3.38
CA LYS A 497 -30.39 -35.64 -4.35
C LYS A 497 -29.55 -36.71 -3.67
N GLU A 498 -28.66 -36.34 -2.76
CA GLU A 498 -27.84 -37.28 -1.98
C GLU A 498 -28.72 -38.20 -1.14
N ASN A 499 -29.76 -37.70 -0.47
CA ASN A 499 -30.72 -38.51 0.28
C ASN A 499 -31.54 -39.46 -0.61
N LYS A 500 -31.66 -39.20 -1.91
CA LYS A 500 -32.30 -40.09 -2.87
C LYS A 500 -31.36 -41.18 -3.41
N GLU A 501 -30.08 -40.85 -3.56
CA GLU A 501 -29.05 -41.77 -4.05
C GLU A 501 -28.54 -42.67 -2.92
N ASP A 502 -28.42 -42.15 -1.69
CA ASP A 502 -28.03 -42.90 -0.48
C ASP A 502 -29.00 -42.52 0.64
N PRO A 503 -30.16 -43.19 0.78
CA PRO A 503 -31.08 -42.90 1.85
C PRO A 503 -30.39 -43.16 3.21
N PRO A 504 -30.51 -42.23 4.17
CA PRO A 504 -29.93 -42.42 5.51
C PRO A 504 -30.43 -43.77 6.04
N GLU A 505 -29.52 -44.62 6.54
CA GLU A 505 -29.91 -45.80 7.30
C GLU A 505 -30.81 -45.33 8.44
N ASP A 506 -32.09 -45.74 8.42
CA ASP A 506 -33.03 -45.44 9.48
C ASP A 506 -32.38 -45.84 10.81
N GLU A 507 -31.99 -44.88 11.63
CA GLU A 507 -31.76 -45.16 13.04
C GLU A 507 -33.09 -45.67 13.58
N ASP A 508 -33.22 -47.01 13.63
CA ASP A 508 -34.36 -47.69 14.25
C ASP A 508 -34.62 -47.05 15.59
N ASP A 509 -35.74 -46.35 15.70
CA ASP A 509 -36.31 -45.87 16.95
C ASP A 509 -36.36 -47.08 17.89
N GLU A 510 -35.45 -47.16 18.85
CA GLU A 510 -35.59 -47.99 20.03
C GLU A 510 -36.67 -47.38 20.92
N ASP A 511 -37.90 -47.33 20.39
CA ASP A 511 -39.07 -47.19 21.24
C ASP A 511 -39.42 -48.58 21.78
N GLY A 512 -39.24 -48.70 23.08
CA GLY A 512 -39.46 -49.89 23.85
C GLY A 512 -40.88 -50.47 23.67
N ASP A 513 -40.94 -51.65 23.15
CA ASP A 513 -42.02 -52.59 23.46
C ASP A 513 -41.40 -53.73 24.27
N ASP A 514 -41.53 -53.60 25.60
CA ASP A 514 -41.26 -54.64 26.58
C ASP A 514 -42.31 -55.73 26.44
N GLY A 515 -42.21 -56.59 25.40
CA GLY A 515 -42.94 -57.82 25.31
C GLY A 515 -41.99 -59.01 25.51
N PRO A 516 -42.24 -59.97 26.33
CA PRO A 516 -41.35 -61.10 26.60
C PRO A 516 -41.44 -62.13 25.49
N ASP A 517 -40.71 -62.04 24.46
CA ASP A 517 -40.46 -63.11 23.49
C ASP A 517 -39.20 -63.91 23.86
N PHE A 518 -39.35 -64.72 24.88
CA PHE A 518 -38.45 -65.82 25.17
C PHE A 518 -38.74 -66.97 24.18
N ILE A 519 -38.24 -66.90 22.98
CA ILE A 519 -38.26 -68.00 22.06
C ILE A 519 -36.87 -68.69 22.08
N ASP A 520 -36.78 -69.69 22.96
CA ASP A 520 -35.68 -70.64 23.00
C ASP A 520 -36.20 -71.98 22.39
N ARG A 521 -36.00 -72.17 21.12
CA ARG A 521 -36.43 -73.37 20.39
C ARG A 521 -35.66 -74.65 20.74
N ASN A 522 -34.49 -74.47 21.33
CA ASN A 522 -33.59 -75.58 21.63
C ASN A 522 -33.54 -75.93 23.14
N ASN A 523 -34.27 -75.21 23.98
CA ASN A 523 -34.37 -75.42 25.41
C ASN A 523 -33.05 -75.46 26.20
N ASP A 524 -32.07 -74.68 25.73
CA ASP A 524 -30.72 -74.58 26.32
C ASP A 524 -30.48 -73.30 27.15
N GLY A 525 -31.51 -72.49 27.33
CA GLY A 525 -31.52 -71.31 28.22
C GLY A 525 -30.87 -70.05 27.55
N ILE A 526 -30.59 -70.04 26.23
CA ILE A 526 -30.01 -68.90 25.51
C ILE A 526 -30.98 -68.50 24.38
N PRO A 527 -31.52 -67.29 24.39
CA PRO A 527 -32.42 -66.81 23.34
C PRO A 527 -31.77 -66.85 21.97
N ASP A 528 -32.51 -67.34 20.96
CA ASP A 528 -32.03 -67.48 19.56
C ASP A 528 -31.44 -66.16 19.00
N ARG A 529 -31.94 -65.04 19.45
CA ARG A 529 -31.48 -63.70 19.07
C ARG A 529 -30.02 -63.36 19.51
N GLN A 530 -29.56 -63.97 20.63
CA GLN A 530 -28.16 -63.82 21.07
C GLN A 530 -27.17 -64.66 20.22
N ARG A 531 -27.59 -65.77 19.67
CA ARG A 531 -26.76 -66.59 18.77
C ARG A 531 -26.48 -65.89 17.43
N ILE A 532 -27.47 -65.14 16.94
CA ILE A 532 -27.30 -64.39 15.69
C ILE A 532 -26.32 -63.24 15.89
N LYS A 533 -26.38 -62.54 17.03
CA LYS A 533 -25.42 -61.46 17.37
C LYS A 533 -23.99 -61.98 17.57
N THR A 534 -23.81 -63.13 18.20
CA THR A 534 -22.49 -63.74 18.41
C THR A 534 -21.93 -64.33 17.12
N ALA A 535 -22.77 -64.89 16.24
CA ALA A 535 -22.35 -65.38 14.92
C ALA A 535 -21.95 -64.24 13.96
N LYS A 536 -22.64 -63.09 14.01
CA LYS A 536 -22.33 -61.91 13.23
C LYS A 536 -21.03 -61.25 13.72
N ALA A 537 -20.81 -61.16 15.04
CA ALA A 537 -19.56 -60.65 15.62
C ALA A 537 -18.34 -61.55 15.36
N ALA A 538 -18.56 -62.88 15.16
CA ALA A 538 -17.49 -63.79 14.80
C ALA A 538 -17.15 -63.76 13.31
N LEU A 539 -18.05 -63.33 12.43
CA LEU A 539 -17.84 -63.15 11.00
C LEU A 539 -17.13 -61.80 10.68
N ASP A 540 -17.42 -60.77 11.43
CA ASP A 540 -16.78 -59.43 11.24
C ASP A 540 -15.34 -59.39 11.79
N GLY A 541 -14.88 -60.39 12.52
CA GLY A 541 -13.53 -60.52 13.08
C GLY A 541 -12.47 -61.18 12.18
N VAL A 542 -12.84 -61.61 10.96
CA VAL A 542 -11.89 -62.22 10.01
C VAL A 542 -11.73 -61.34 8.79
N ASN A 543 -10.87 -60.36 8.91
CA ASN A 543 -10.32 -59.64 7.76
C ASN A 543 -9.03 -60.35 7.30
N PHE A 544 -9.05 -60.79 6.06
CA PHE A 544 -7.86 -61.13 5.29
C PHE A 544 -7.15 -59.86 4.82
#